data_5e6b6372561cd363df609f343bad663d
#
_entry.id   5e6b6372561cd363df609f343bad663d
#
_cell.length_a   1.000
_cell.length_b   1.000
_cell.length_c   1.000
_cell.angle_alpha   90.00
_cell.angle_beta   90.00
_cell.angle_gamma   90.00
#
_symmetry.space_group_name_H-M   'P 1'
#
loop_
_entity.id
_entity.type
_entity.pdbx_description
1 polymer ?
#
loop_
_entity_poly.entity_id
_entity_poly.type
_entity_poly.pdbx_seq_one_letter_code
_entity_poly.pdbx_strand_id
1 'polypeptide(L)'
;MKLEELKIYWDNHVNIQCREEMMIKKIISGGRIGADQAALDVAIKMGILHGGWIQKGRKTQRGILEEKYQLKEMPVSGFKERIEQNIIDSDGTVIISHGNLTGGSDYSQEMAKKHKRPCLHIDLNEIPLSVAPSKLNTWIIENNIEVLNVTGSRTSEDPKIYKDTMNIVEGTILLGLIGAKPGENLTDYDKKDYLKKLPIPPRTIDEAVERLMYNFDLEDKVKIANMKLNDLMDLPTHEHEYFKNASDLLSGNKDLLASCRSISKEHVYDEDDAIFVLMEALWKKLKQTYKLRIVK
;
A
#
# COMPACT_ATOMS: atom_id res chain seq x y z
N MET A 1 4.85 -14.13 8.79
CA MET A 1 5.72 -13.23 9.57
C MET A 1 4.92 -12.76 10.77
N LYS A 2 5.42 -12.93 12.00
CA LYS A 2 4.75 -12.44 13.20
C LYS A 2 4.82 -10.90 13.21
N LEU A 3 3.83 -10.24 13.81
CA LEU A 3 3.74 -8.76 13.87
C LEU A 3 5.01 -8.09 14.43
N GLU A 4 5.69 -8.76 15.37
CA GLU A 4 6.96 -8.29 15.93
C GLU A 4 8.10 -8.31 14.90
N GLU A 5 8.13 -9.30 14.02
CA GLU A 5 9.13 -9.40 12.94
C GLU A 5 8.90 -8.34 11.85
N LEU A 6 7.62 -8.02 11.54
CA LEU A 6 7.26 -6.88 10.69
C LEU A 6 7.68 -5.56 11.30
N LYS A 7 7.48 -5.40 12.61
CA LYS A 7 7.84 -4.19 13.33
C LYS A 7 9.35 -3.99 13.39
N ILE A 8 10.11 -5.06 13.66
CA ILE A 8 11.58 -5.05 13.67
C ILE A 8 12.12 -4.78 12.26
N TYR A 9 11.51 -5.36 11.22
CA TYR A 9 11.88 -5.11 9.83
C TYR A 9 11.61 -3.64 9.44
N TRP A 10 10.46 -3.09 9.83
CA TRP A 10 10.13 -1.68 9.66
C TRP A 10 11.09 -0.76 10.39
N ASP A 11 11.42 -1.07 11.64
CA ASP A 11 12.31 -0.26 12.48
C ASP A 11 13.76 -0.29 11.96
N ASN A 12 14.18 -1.34 11.27
CA ASN A 12 15.54 -1.49 10.75
C ASN A 12 15.74 -1.05 9.29
N HIS A 13 14.69 -1.05 8.45
CA HIS A 13 14.82 -0.85 7.00
C HIS A 13 14.03 0.34 6.45
N VAL A 14 13.11 0.88 7.23
CA VAL A 14 12.43 2.13 6.89
C VAL A 14 13.15 3.25 7.60
N ASN A 15 13.73 4.14 6.83
CA ASN A 15 14.36 5.35 7.35
C ASN A 15 13.38 6.01 8.34
N ILE A 16 13.76 6.09 9.62
CA ILE A 16 12.97 6.69 10.71
C ILE A 16 12.41 8.04 10.29
N GLN A 17 13.17 8.78 9.49
CA GLN A 17 12.82 10.06 8.92
C GLN A 17 11.59 10.03 8.00
N CYS A 18 11.42 8.97 7.15
CA CYS A 18 10.23 8.82 6.32
C CYS A 18 8.97 8.49 7.13
N ARG A 19 9.14 7.86 8.30
CA ARG A 19 8.03 7.51 9.19
C ARG A 19 7.52 8.71 9.98
N GLU A 20 8.43 9.60 10.36
CA GLU A 20 8.09 10.88 11.02
C GLU A 20 7.44 11.86 10.05
N GLU A 21 7.76 11.78 8.76
CA GLU A 21 7.20 12.61 7.70
C GLU A 21 5.84 12.12 7.17
N MET A 22 5.45 10.85 7.42
CA MET A 22 4.13 10.36 7.04
C MET A 22 3.03 11.00 7.87
N MET A 23 2.10 11.72 7.22
CA MET A 23 0.96 12.33 7.92
C MET A 23 0.03 11.28 8.50
N ILE A 24 -0.36 10.23 7.74
CA ILE A 24 -1.22 9.16 8.23
C ILE A 24 -0.36 8.15 9.00
N LYS A 25 -0.50 8.11 10.31
CA LYS A 25 0.18 7.15 11.20
C LYS A 25 -0.65 5.90 11.47
N LYS A 26 -1.98 6.04 11.36
CA LYS A 26 -2.90 4.94 11.62
C LYS A 26 -4.17 5.06 10.79
N ILE A 27 -4.64 3.93 10.27
CA ILE A 27 -5.97 3.80 9.66
C ILE A 27 -6.85 3.00 10.60
N ILE A 28 -8.01 3.52 10.94
CA ILE A 28 -9.03 2.80 11.70
C ILE A 28 -10.29 2.64 10.87
N SER A 29 -11.04 1.57 11.14
CA SER A 29 -12.28 1.28 10.43
C SER A 29 -13.15 0.29 11.19
N GLY A 30 -14.38 0.10 10.73
CA GLY A 30 -15.35 -0.79 11.35
C GLY A 30 -15.33 -2.25 10.89
N GLY A 31 -14.50 -2.60 9.90
CA GLY A 31 -14.30 -3.97 9.43
C GLY A 31 -15.45 -4.57 8.61
N ARG A 32 -16.44 -3.80 8.15
CA ARG A 32 -17.48 -4.30 7.25
C ARG A 32 -16.94 -4.55 5.84
N ILE A 33 -17.54 -5.49 5.13
CA ILE A 33 -17.14 -5.81 3.75
C ILE A 33 -17.51 -4.65 2.82
N GLY A 34 -16.52 -4.05 2.20
CA GLY A 34 -16.64 -2.87 1.36
C GLY A 34 -15.53 -1.87 1.68
N ALA A 35 -15.87 -0.59 1.81
CA ALA A 35 -14.89 0.48 2.09
C ALA A 35 -14.09 0.24 3.36
N ASP A 36 -14.73 -0.27 4.43
CA ASP A 36 -14.09 -0.53 5.71
C ASP A 36 -12.92 -1.53 5.58
N GLN A 37 -13.15 -2.72 4.98
CA GLN A 37 -12.10 -3.73 4.82
C GLN A 37 -11.06 -3.31 3.79
N ALA A 38 -11.46 -2.63 2.71
CA ALA A 38 -10.53 -2.13 1.71
C ALA A 38 -9.45 -1.24 2.33
N ALA A 39 -9.84 -0.32 3.21
CA ALA A 39 -8.91 0.56 3.90
C ALA A 39 -7.97 -0.19 4.85
N LEU A 40 -8.47 -1.20 5.56
CA LEU A 40 -7.65 -2.05 6.44
C LEU A 40 -6.66 -2.91 5.62
N ASP A 41 -7.11 -3.46 4.48
CA ASP A 41 -6.23 -4.23 3.60
C ASP A 41 -5.11 -3.35 2.99
N VAL A 42 -5.41 -2.10 2.65
CA VAL A 42 -4.39 -1.13 2.23
C VAL A 42 -3.43 -0.83 3.38
N ALA A 43 -3.92 -0.60 4.59
CA ALA A 43 -3.06 -0.35 5.76
C ALA A 43 -2.12 -1.54 6.02
N ILE A 44 -2.63 -2.78 5.95
CA ILE A 44 -1.82 -4.00 6.07
C ILE A 44 -0.79 -4.07 4.93
N LYS A 45 -1.23 -3.87 3.69
CA LYS A 45 -0.37 -3.88 2.49
C LYS A 45 0.76 -2.86 2.59
N MET A 46 0.43 -1.65 3.07
CA MET A 46 1.36 -0.52 3.16
C MET A 46 2.13 -0.47 4.49
N GLY A 47 1.93 -1.45 5.38
CA GLY A 47 2.59 -1.52 6.69
C GLY A 47 2.21 -0.38 7.64
N ILE A 48 1.08 0.27 7.45
CA ILE A 48 0.56 1.33 8.32
C ILE A 48 -0.16 0.69 9.49
N LEU A 49 -0.04 1.28 10.67
CA LEU A 49 -0.81 0.82 11.83
C LEU A 49 -2.30 0.83 11.51
N HIS A 50 -2.98 -0.24 11.84
CA HIS A 50 -4.42 -0.32 11.62
C HIS A 50 -5.16 -0.76 12.87
N GLY A 51 -6.47 -0.53 12.90
CA GLY A 51 -7.30 -0.88 14.05
C GLY A 51 -8.72 -0.38 13.89
N GLY A 52 -9.32 -0.06 15.02
CA GLY A 52 -10.71 0.39 15.12
C GLY A 52 -11.56 -0.57 15.95
N TRP A 53 -12.87 -0.31 15.93
CA TRP A 53 -13.84 -1.08 16.69
C TRP A 53 -14.75 -1.87 15.78
N ILE A 54 -14.99 -3.11 16.11
CA ILE A 54 -15.95 -4.00 15.45
C ILE A 54 -17.04 -4.39 16.44
N GLN A 55 -18.21 -4.74 15.95
CA GLN A 55 -19.30 -5.24 16.79
C GLN A 55 -18.90 -6.53 17.51
N LYS A 56 -19.52 -6.77 18.66
CA LYS A 56 -19.31 -7.98 19.48
C LYS A 56 -19.45 -9.26 18.65
N GLY A 57 -18.51 -10.20 18.81
CA GLY A 57 -18.44 -11.45 18.08
C GLY A 57 -17.82 -11.34 16.69
N ARG A 58 -17.24 -10.18 16.31
CA ARG A 58 -16.53 -9.94 15.04
C ARG A 58 -17.33 -10.34 13.78
N LYS A 59 -18.66 -10.31 13.85
CA LYS A 59 -19.56 -10.79 12.78
C LYS A 59 -19.57 -9.84 11.59
N THR A 60 -19.37 -10.39 10.40
CA THR A 60 -19.55 -9.73 9.10
C THR A 60 -20.59 -10.48 8.27
N GLN A 61 -20.91 -9.99 7.08
CA GLN A 61 -21.83 -10.66 6.15
C GLN A 61 -21.26 -12.00 5.61
N ARG A 62 -19.94 -12.23 5.69
CA ARG A 62 -19.27 -13.46 5.26
C ARG A 62 -18.78 -14.32 6.43
N GLY A 63 -19.27 -14.09 7.64
CA GLY A 63 -18.87 -14.82 8.84
C GLY A 63 -18.03 -13.98 9.79
N ILE A 64 -17.16 -14.63 10.54
CA ILE A 64 -16.28 -13.96 11.53
C ILE A 64 -15.13 -13.29 10.80
N LEU A 65 -14.87 -12.02 11.13
CA LEU A 65 -13.74 -11.27 10.57
C LEU A 65 -12.40 -11.91 11.00
N GLU A 66 -11.49 -12.09 10.03
CA GLU A 66 -10.18 -12.68 10.24
C GLU A 66 -9.34 -11.91 11.27
N GLU A 67 -8.49 -12.63 12.01
CA GLU A 67 -7.64 -12.05 13.07
C GLU A 67 -6.54 -11.11 12.53
N LYS A 68 -6.19 -11.20 11.24
CA LYS A 68 -5.26 -10.25 10.61
C LYS A 68 -5.71 -8.81 10.78
N TYR A 69 -7.02 -8.55 10.90
CA TYR A 69 -7.55 -7.24 11.19
C TYR A 69 -7.58 -7.00 12.70
N GLN A 70 -6.67 -6.18 13.20
CA GLN A 70 -6.47 -5.90 14.63
C GLN A 70 -7.54 -4.95 15.20
N LEU A 71 -8.80 -5.38 15.12
CA LEU A 71 -9.92 -4.59 15.63
C LEU A 71 -10.29 -5.01 17.06
N LYS A 72 -10.65 -4.03 17.87
CA LYS A 72 -11.21 -4.23 19.22
C LYS A 72 -12.69 -4.53 19.12
N GLU A 73 -13.16 -5.49 19.89
CA GLU A 73 -14.59 -5.79 19.97
C GLU A 73 -15.32 -4.80 20.88
N MET A 74 -16.47 -4.32 20.43
CA MET A 74 -17.36 -3.54 21.29
C MET A 74 -17.93 -4.43 22.41
N PRO A 75 -18.06 -3.91 23.63
CA PRO A 75 -18.69 -4.66 24.72
C PRO A 75 -20.17 -4.91 24.46
N VAL A 76 -20.81 -4.06 23.66
CA VAL A 76 -22.23 -4.11 23.27
C VAL A 76 -22.40 -4.44 21.78
N SER A 77 -23.57 -4.97 21.41
CA SER A 77 -23.84 -5.40 20.04
C SER A 77 -24.35 -4.28 19.12
N GLY A 78 -24.35 -3.02 19.55
CA GLY A 78 -24.87 -1.89 18.80
C GLY A 78 -23.95 -1.49 17.64
N PHE A 79 -24.53 -1.26 16.45
CA PHE A 79 -23.74 -0.75 15.32
C PHE A 79 -23.47 0.75 15.43
N LYS A 80 -24.35 1.50 16.10
CA LYS A 80 -24.22 2.94 16.30
C LYS A 80 -23.05 3.28 17.22
N GLU A 81 -22.96 2.58 18.34
CA GLU A 81 -21.89 2.75 19.31
C GLU A 81 -20.52 2.48 18.69
N ARG A 82 -20.43 1.47 17.82
CA ARG A 82 -19.22 1.16 17.07
C ARG A 82 -18.82 2.29 16.13
N ILE A 83 -19.77 2.83 15.36
CA ILE A 83 -19.53 3.94 14.45
C ILE A 83 -19.04 5.15 15.24
N GLU A 84 -19.76 5.52 16.29
CA GLU A 84 -19.43 6.65 17.13
C GLU A 84 -18.05 6.51 17.77
N GLN A 85 -17.68 5.32 18.26
CA GLN A 85 -16.38 5.09 18.87
C GLN A 85 -15.23 5.20 17.86
N ASN A 86 -15.38 4.70 16.61
CA ASN A 86 -14.38 4.89 15.58
C ASN A 86 -14.18 6.38 15.23
N ILE A 87 -15.24 7.16 15.27
CA ILE A 87 -15.16 8.61 15.02
C ILE A 87 -14.45 9.32 16.19
N ILE A 88 -14.75 8.97 17.42
CA ILE A 88 -14.11 9.53 18.62
C ILE A 88 -12.61 9.27 18.62
N ASP A 89 -12.22 8.03 18.26
CA ASP A 89 -10.83 7.56 18.29
C ASP A 89 -10.01 7.98 17.06
N SER A 90 -10.59 8.79 16.15
CA SER A 90 -9.90 9.32 14.96
C SER A 90 -9.76 10.84 15.00
N ASP A 91 -8.81 11.35 14.21
CA ASP A 91 -8.68 12.80 13.99
C ASP A 91 -9.65 13.29 12.92
N GLY A 92 -10.00 12.42 11.97
CA GLY A 92 -10.97 12.71 10.93
C GLY A 92 -11.53 11.45 10.29
N THR A 93 -12.71 11.58 9.69
CA THR A 93 -13.43 10.51 9.03
C THR A 93 -13.61 10.81 7.55
N VAL A 94 -13.17 9.89 6.68
CA VAL A 94 -13.55 9.89 5.26
C VAL A 94 -14.64 8.86 5.02
N ILE A 95 -15.68 9.27 4.30
CA ILE A 95 -16.79 8.41 3.89
C ILE A 95 -16.73 8.30 2.37
N ILE A 96 -16.58 7.08 1.84
CA ILE A 96 -16.47 6.83 0.39
C ILE A 96 -17.71 6.08 -0.08
N SER A 97 -18.39 6.61 -1.10
CA SER A 97 -19.58 5.99 -1.68
C SER A 97 -19.77 6.37 -3.15
N HIS A 98 -20.64 5.65 -3.85
CA HIS A 98 -21.25 6.12 -5.10
C HIS A 98 -22.64 6.66 -4.77
N GLY A 99 -22.81 7.97 -4.86
CA GLY A 99 -24.04 8.68 -4.56
C GLY A 99 -24.23 9.04 -3.07
N ASN A 100 -25.45 9.35 -2.73
CA ASN A 100 -25.83 9.90 -1.42
C ASN A 100 -25.54 8.94 -0.26
N LEU A 101 -25.20 9.51 0.87
CA LEU A 101 -25.01 8.74 2.11
C LEU A 101 -26.34 8.14 2.58
N THR A 102 -26.29 6.91 3.05
CA THR A 102 -27.44 6.20 3.60
C THR A 102 -27.07 5.41 4.83
N GLY A 103 -28.03 5.19 5.73
CA GLY A 103 -27.89 4.29 6.88
C GLY A 103 -26.67 4.57 7.75
N GLY A 104 -25.73 3.62 7.80
CA GLY A 104 -24.52 3.77 8.64
C GLY A 104 -23.57 4.87 8.21
N SER A 105 -23.50 5.16 6.91
CA SER A 105 -22.63 6.22 6.36
C SER A 105 -23.19 7.60 6.68
N ASP A 106 -24.50 7.78 6.56
CA ASP A 106 -25.19 9.00 6.98
C ASP A 106 -25.03 9.22 8.49
N TYR A 107 -25.24 8.18 9.30
CA TYR A 107 -25.02 8.23 10.74
C TYR A 107 -23.54 8.58 11.09
N SER A 108 -22.57 8.13 10.28
CA SER A 108 -21.17 8.51 10.49
C SER A 108 -20.96 10.02 10.32
N GLN A 109 -21.58 10.63 9.31
CA GLN A 109 -21.50 12.07 9.09
C GLN A 109 -22.15 12.86 10.24
N GLU A 110 -23.31 12.40 10.71
CA GLU A 110 -24.01 13.01 11.85
C GLU A 110 -23.12 12.95 13.11
N MET A 111 -22.52 11.80 13.42
CA MET A 111 -21.67 11.63 14.59
C MET A 111 -20.37 12.43 14.49
N ALA A 112 -19.75 12.53 13.32
CA ALA A 112 -18.59 13.37 13.11
C ALA A 112 -18.92 14.85 13.42
N LYS A 113 -20.06 15.33 12.94
CA LYS A 113 -20.56 16.68 13.26
C LYS A 113 -20.81 16.87 14.75
N LYS A 114 -21.49 15.91 15.42
CA LYS A 114 -21.76 15.90 16.85
C LYS A 114 -20.48 16.02 17.69
N HIS A 115 -19.45 15.28 17.32
CA HIS A 115 -18.16 15.25 18.03
C HIS A 115 -17.16 16.30 17.51
N LYS A 116 -17.58 17.20 16.61
CA LYS A 116 -16.74 18.24 16.01
C LYS A 116 -15.45 17.67 15.39
N ARG A 117 -15.54 16.49 14.79
CA ARG A 117 -14.45 15.87 14.06
C ARG A 117 -14.54 16.19 12.58
N PRO A 118 -13.42 16.51 11.91
CA PRO A 118 -13.40 16.66 10.47
C PRO A 118 -14.02 15.46 9.76
N CYS A 119 -14.86 15.73 8.76
CA CYS A 119 -15.51 14.70 7.96
C CYS A 119 -15.50 15.08 6.48
N LEU A 120 -14.99 14.18 5.65
CA LEU A 120 -14.99 14.32 4.20
C LEU A 120 -15.86 13.22 3.57
N HIS A 121 -16.81 13.62 2.74
CA HIS A 121 -17.53 12.70 1.86
C HIS A 121 -16.92 12.73 0.46
N ILE A 122 -16.51 11.58 -0.04
CA ILE A 122 -16.07 11.35 -1.42
C ILE A 122 -17.18 10.59 -2.13
N ASP A 123 -17.99 11.33 -2.89
CA ASP A 123 -19.00 10.76 -3.78
C ASP A 123 -18.36 10.48 -5.15
N LEU A 124 -18.21 9.22 -5.50
CA LEU A 124 -17.56 8.77 -6.74
C LEU A 124 -18.45 8.92 -7.99
N ASN A 125 -19.72 9.32 -7.81
CA ASN A 125 -20.55 9.75 -8.93
C ASN A 125 -20.24 11.20 -9.34
N GLU A 126 -19.71 12.01 -8.42
CA GLU A 126 -19.36 13.42 -8.65
C GLU A 126 -17.85 13.63 -8.80
N ILE A 127 -17.04 12.87 -8.04
CA ILE A 127 -15.60 13.02 -7.97
C ILE A 127 -14.95 11.88 -8.76
N PRO A 128 -14.23 12.15 -9.86
CA PRO A 128 -13.50 11.14 -10.60
C PRO A 128 -12.51 10.37 -9.70
N LEU A 129 -12.43 9.05 -9.89
CA LEU A 129 -11.54 8.19 -9.12
C LEU A 129 -10.07 8.64 -9.20
N SER A 130 -9.65 9.22 -10.32
CA SER A 130 -8.30 9.76 -10.50
C SER A 130 -7.99 11.00 -9.66
N VAL A 131 -9.01 11.73 -9.22
CA VAL A 131 -8.88 12.98 -8.44
C VAL A 131 -9.10 12.71 -6.94
N ALA A 132 -9.83 11.66 -6.61
CA ALA A 132 -10.20 11.36 -5.23
C ALA A 132 -9.00 11.22 -4.26
N PRO A 133 -7.86 10.57 -4.63
CA PRO A 133 -6.67 10.52 -3.79
C PRO A 133 -6.10 11.90 -3.45
N SER A 134 -6.00 12.79 -4.45
CA SER A 134 -5.51 14.16 -4.25
C SER A 134 -6.42 14.97 -3.33
N LYS A 135 -7.74 14.84 -3.53
CA LYS A 135 -8.72 15.51 -2.66
C LYS A 135 -8.60 15.03 -1.21
N LEU A 136 -8.45 13.72 -1.00
CA LEU A 136 -8.28 13.16 0.33
C LEU A 136 -6.94 13.58 0.94
N ASN A 137 -5.85 13.56 0.19
CA ASN A 137 -4.53 14.01 0.65
C ASN A 137 -4.55 15.49 1.07
N THR A 138 -5.13 16.36 0.25
CA THR A 138 -5.29 17.78 0.57
C THR A 138 -6.06 17.98 1.87
N TRP A 139 -7.19 17.30 2.03
CA TRP A 139 -8.02 17.40 3.22
C TRP A 139 -7.30 16.89 4.48
N ILE A 140 -6.49 15.81 4.37
CA ILE A 140 -5.67 15.28 5.46
C ILE A 140 -4.64 16.32 5.91
N ILE A 141 -3.95 16.96 4.95
CA ILE A 141 -2.97 18.01 5.23
C ILE A 141 -3.62 19.21 5.94
N GLU A 142 -4.72 19.72 5.39
CA GLU A 142 -5.42 20.89 5.92
C GLU A 142 -5.98 20.69 7.33
N ASN A 143 -6.32 19.45 7.68
CA ASN A 143 -6.91 19.12 8.98
C ASN A 143 -5.93 18.41 9.93
N ASN A 144 -4.65 18.25 9.56
CA ASN A 144 -3.62 17.57 10.37
C ASN A 144 -4.06 16.19 10.87
N ILE A 145 -4.58 15.34 9.95
CA ILE A 145 -5.10 14.01 10.26
C ILE A 145 -3.96 13.00 10.35
N GLU A 146 -3.68 12.48 11.53
CA GLU A 146 -2.74 11.38 11.76
C GLU A 146 -3.45 10.03 11.91
N VAL A 147 -4.63 10.00 12.54
CA VAL A 147 -5.47 8.82 12.69
C VAL A 147 -6.70 8.98 11.80
N LEU A 148 -6.69 8.31 10.65
CA LEU A 148 -7.76 8.39 9.67
C LEU A 148 -8.78 7.26 9.89
N ASN A 149 -10.04 7.62 10.14
CA ASN A 149 -11.15 6.67 10.07
C ASN A 149 -11.69 6.61 8.63
N VAL A 150 -11.74 5.40 8.06
CA VAL A 150 -12.28 5.16 6.71
C VAL A 150 -13.53 4.33 6.82
N THR A 151 -14.61 4.80 6.24
CA THR A 151 -15.88 4.08 6.16
C THR A 151 -16.58 4.38 4.83
N GLY A 152 -17.69 3.73 4.55
CA GLY A 152 -18.44 3.95 3.31
C GLY A 152 -19.45 2.87 3.00
N SER A 153 -19.75 2.70 1.72
CA SER A 153 -20.70 1.71 1.23
C SER A 153 -20.21 0.28 1.47
N ARG A 154 -21.16 -0.65 1.54
CA ARG A 154 -20.89 -2.09 1.60
C ARG A 154 -20.81 -2.68 0.20
N THR A 155 -20.00 -3.72 0.01
CA THR A 155 -19.93 -4.42 -1.28
C THR A 155 -21.28 -5.04 -1.71
N SER A 156 -22.17 -5.35 -0.75
CA SER A 156 -23.53 -5.83 -1.06
C SER A 156 -24.44 -4.77 -1.68
N GLU A 157 -24.16 -3.51 -1.45
CA GLU A 157 -24.90 -2.35 -1.95
C GLU A 157 -24.19 -1.75 -3.18
N ASP A 158 -22.87 -1.83 -3.19
CA ASP A 158 -21.97 -1.27 -4.20
C ASP A 158 -20.79 -2.22 -4.46
N PRO A 159 -20.84 -3.08 -5.46
CA PRO A 159 -19.79 -4.08 -5.75
C PRO A 159 -18.43 -3.47 -6.09
N LYS A 160 -18.37 -2.21 -6.54
CA LYS A 160 -17.10 -1.53 -6.93
C LYS A 160 -16.39 -0.90 -5.75
N ILE A 161 -17.11 -0.59 -4.68
CA ILE A 161 -16.61 0.26 -3.59
C ILE A 161 -15.32 -0.26 -2.95
N TYR A 162 -15.16 -1.58 -2.83
CA TYR A 162 -13.96 -2.17 -2.26
C TYR A 162 -12.71 -1.79 -3.06
N LYS A 163 -12.75 -2.01 -4.40
CA LYS A 163 -11.62 -1.72 -5.28
C LYS A 163 -11.35 -0.21 -5.37
N ASP A 164 -12.40 0.58 -5.45
CA ASP A 164 -12.29 2.03 -5.58
C ASP A 164 -11.74 2.63 -4.29
N THR A 165 -12.18 2.18 -3.12
CA THR A 165 -11.60 2.59 -1.83
C THR A 165 -10.13 2.18 -1.72
N MET A 166 -9.76 0.97 -2.15
CA MET A 166 -8.34 0.58 -2.18
C MET A 166 -7.51 1.56 -3.00
N ASN A 167 -7.96 1.89 -4.22
CA ASN A 167 -7.25 2.81 -5.11
C ASN A 167 -7.11 4.22 -4.50
N ILE A 168 -8.17 4.71 -3.84
CA ILE A 168 -8.17 6.04 -3.22
C ILE A 168 -7.21 6.08 -2.04
N VAL A 169 -7.33 5.14 -1.11
CA VAL A 169 -6.52 5.13 0.13
C VAL A 169 -5.05 4.89 -0.21
N GLU A 170 -4.75 3.91 -1.09
CA GLU A 170 -3.38 3.66 -1.55
C GLU A 170 -2.79 4.89 -2.25
N GLY A 171 -3.54 5.49 -3.19
CA GLY A 171 -3.11 6.70 -3.88
C GLY A 171 -2.86 7.88 -2.95
N THR A 172 -3.69 8.04 -1.92
CA THR A 172 -3.52 9.09 -0.89
C THR A 172 -2.25 8.88 -0.08
N ILE A 173 -1.99 7.65 0.35
CA ILE A 173 -0.76 7.33 1.10
C ILE A 173 0.47 7.59 0.23
N LEU A 174 0.42 7.20 -1.06
CA LEU A 174 1.52 7.45 -2.00
C LEU A 174 1.78 8.95 -2.18
N LEU A 175 0.74 9.77 -2.32
CA LEU A 175 0.87 11.24 -2.38
C LEU A 175 1.53 11.79 -1.11
N GLY A 176 1.13 11.32 0.07
CA GLY A 176 1.77 11.71 1.33
C GLY A 176 3.25 11.32 1.39
N LEU A 177 3.60 10.10 0.96
CA LEU A 177 4.99 9.60 0.96
C LEU A 177 5.93 10.39 0.04
N ILE A 178 5.43 10.88 -1.09
CA ILE A 178 6.23 11.71 -2.01
C ILE A 178 6.25 13.19 -1.60
N GLY A 179 5.56 13.57 -0.52
CA GLY A 179 5.45 14.94 -0.08
C GLY A 179 4.64 15.82 -1.02
N ALA A 180 3.63 15.24 -1.68
CA ALA A 180 2.74 15.98 -2.59
C ALA A 180 2.00 17.10 -1.85
N LYS A 181 2.01 18.28 -2.47
CA LYS A 181 1.31 19.46 -1.93
C LYS A 181 -0.20 19.37 -2.15
N PRO A 182 -0.99 20.14 -1.40
CA PRO A 182 -2.43 20.24 -1.63
C PRO A 182 -2.74 20.53 -3.11
N GLY A 183 -3.65 19.73 -3.69
CA GLY A 183 -4.09 19.86 -5.08
C GLY A 183 -3.26 19.09 -6.13
N GLU A 184 -2.08 18.59 -5.78
CA GLU A 184 -1.28 17.77 -6.69
C GLU A 184 -1.86 16.34 -6.82
N ASN A 185 -1.77 15.76 -8.03
CA ASN A 185 -2.25 14.42 -8.33
C ASN A 185 -1.09 13.48 -8.61
N LEU A 186 -1.33 12.16 -8.49
CA LEU A 186 -0.32 11.15 -8.83
C LEU A 186 0.13 11.23 -10.30
N THR A 187 -0.70 11.75 -11.19
CA THR A 187 -0.36 11.97 -12.60
C THR A 187 0.67 13.07 -12.81
N ASP A 188 0.85 13.96 -11.82
CA ASP A 188 1.84 15.03 -11.84
C ASP A 188 3.25 14.52 -11.51
N TYR A 189 3.33 13.27 -11.06
CA TYR A 189 4.56 12.58 -10.71
C TYR A 189 4.81 11.39 -11.62
N ASP A 190 6.06 11.17 -12.06
CA ASP A 190 6.40 9.94 -12.77
C ASP A 190 6.16 8.75 -11.82
N LYS A 191 5.34 7.79 -12.28
CA LYS A 191 5.06 6.56 -11.53
C LYS A 191 6.32 5.89 -11.01
N LYS A 192 7.41 6.01 -11.75
CA LYS A 192 8.73 5.52 -11.35
C LYS A 192 9.30 6.26 -10.14
N ASP A 193 9.02 7.54 -9.98
CA ASP A 193 9.59 8.35 -8.88
C ASP A 193 8.98 8.06 -7.52
N TYR A 194 7.71 7.68 -7.42
CA TYR A 194 7.17 7.31 -6.13
C TYR A 194 7.42 5.85 -5.74
N LEU A 195 7.49 4.92 -6.71
CA LEU A 195 7.86 3.54 -6.42
C LEU A 195 9.24 3.43 -5.75
N LYS A 196 10.14 4.41 -5.99
CA LYS A 196 11.46 4.53 -5.36
C LYS A 196 11.43 4.86 -3.89
N LYS A 197 10.54 5.79 -3.56
CA LYS A 197 10.42 6.36 -2.21
C LYS A 197 9.55 5.51 -1.29
N LEU A 198 8.94 4.43 -1.83
CA LEU A 198 8.14 3.53 -1.00
C LEU A 198 9.03 2.81 0.01
N PRO A 199 8.82 3.03 1.30
CA PRO A 199 9.52 2.30 2.35
C PRO A 199 9.04 0.84 2.45
N ILE A 200 8.14 0.40 1.56
CA ILE A 200 7.54 -0.93 1.58
C ILE A 200 8.42 -1.86 0.77
N PRO A 201 8.94 -2.94 1.35
CA PRO A 201 9.71 -3.92 0.61
C PRO A 201 8.86 -4.54 -0.51
N PRO A 202 9.45 -4.78 -1.70
CA PRO A 202 8.74 -5.42 -2.79
C PRO A 202 8.33 -6.84 -2.37
N ARG A 203 7.08 -7.22 -2.67
CA ARG A 203 6.57 -8.56 -2.32
C ARG A 203 6.62 -9.52 -3.50
N THR A 204 6.73 -8.99 -4.71
CA THR A 204 6.75 -9.75 -5.95
C THR A 204 8.03 -9.46 -6.73
N ILE A 205 8.39 -10.41 -7.61
CA ILE A 205 9.52 -10.23 -8.54
C ILE A 205 9.30 -8.99 -9.41
N ASP A 206 8.08 -8.76 -9.90
CA ASP A 206 7.80 -7.60 -10.75
C ASP A 206 8.02 -6.27 -10.02
N GLU A 207 7.57 -6.16 -8.76
CA GLU A 207 7.82 -4.99 -7.92
C GLU A 207 9.32 -4.79 -7.65
N ALA A 208 10.05 -5.88 -7.39
CA ALA A 208 11.48 -5.83 -7.16
C ALA A 208 12.25 -5.43 -8.42
N VAL A 209 11.90 -5.99 -9.57
CA VAL A 209 12.52 -5.64 -10.86
C VAL A 209 12.27 -4.19 -11.23
N GLU A 210 11.06 -3.63 -10.99
CA GLU A 210 10.81 -2.21 -11.20
C GLU A 210 11.71 -1.32 -10.33
N ARG A 211 11.94 -1.71 -9.07
CA ARG A 211 12.87 -0.99 -8.19
C ARG A 211 14.31 -1.10 -8.64
N LEU A 212 14.75 -2.28 -9.04
CA LEU A 212 16.10 -2.47 -9.58
C LEU A 212 16.31 -1.65 -10.84
N MET A 213 15.37 -1.72 -11.80
CA MET A 213 15.40 -0.90 -13.01
C MET A 213 15.48 0.59 -12.72
N TYR A 214 14.94 0.99 -11.60
CA TYR A 214 14.98 2.39 -11.20
C TYR A 214 16.36 2.79 -10.65
N ASN A 215 16.96 1.98 -9.79
CA ASN A 215 18.22 2.27 -9.12
C ASN A 215 19.42 2.31 -10.09
N PHE A 216 19.28 1.71 -11.29
CA PHE A 216 20.34 1.71 -12.28
C PHE A 216 20.28 2.94 -13.21
N ASP A 217 21.42 3.48 -13.51
CA ASP A 217 21.55 4.49 -14.54
C ASP A 217 21.34 3.90 -15.97
N LEU A 218 21.36 4.75 -16.98
CA LEU A 218 21.12 4.31 -18.36
C LEU A 218 22.27 3.43 -18.88
N GLU A 219 23.50 3.68 -18.47
CA GLU A 219 24.69 2.94 -18.88
C GLU A 219 24.61 1.50 -18.37
N ASP A 220 24.31 1.30 -17.09
CA ASP A 220 24.12 -0.02 -16.49
C ASP A 220 22.97 -0.78 -17.13
N LYS A 221 21.83 -0.12 -17.38
CA LYS A 221 20.69 -0.73 -18.06
C LYS A 221 21.03 -1.26 -19.43
N VAL A 222 21.75 -0.45 -20.23
CA VAL A 222 22.18 -0.83 -21.58
C VAL A 222 23.22 -1.95 -21.51
N LYS A 223 24.15 -1.89 -20.57
CA LYS A 223 25.16 -2.91 -20.34
C LYS A 223 24.52 -4.27 -20.02
N ILE A 224 23.68 -4.33 -19.00
CA ILE A 224 22.97 -5.56 -18.59
C ILE A 224 22.10 -6.10 -19.75
N ALA A 225 21.36 -5.25 -20.46
CA ALA A 225 20.49 -5.65 -21.56
C ALA A 225 21.24 -6.31 -22.72
N ASN A 226 22.52 -5.97 -22.93
CA ASN A 226 23.33 -6.48 -24.03
C ASN A 226 24.29 -7.61 -23.62
N MET A 227 24.39 -7.96 -22.34
CA MET A 227 25.11 -9.14 -21.88
C MET A 227 24.37 -10.42 -22.26
N LYS A 228 25.11 -11.52 -22.39
CA LYS A 228 24.49 -12.85 -22.37
C LYS A 228 24.11 -13.21 -20.94
N LEU A 229 23.02 -13.94 -20.76
CA LEU A 229 22.56 -14.32 -19.43
C LEU A 229 23.64 -15.06 -18.64
N ASN A 230 24.35 -16.00 -19.26
CA ASN A 230 25.43 -16.73 -18.60
C ASN A 230 26.56 -15.79 -18.15
N ASP A 231 26.95 -14.85 -18.99
CA ASP A 231 28.01 -13.88 -18.65
C ASP A 231 27.60 -13.00 -17.46
N LEU A 232 26.28 -12.69 -17.34
CA LEU A 232 25.74 -11.95 -16.20
C LEU A 232 25.75 -12.79 -14.92
N MET A 233 25.38 -14.07 -15.01
CA MET A 233 25.32 -14.98 -13.86
C MET A 233 26.70 -15.43 -13.37
N ASP A 234 27.71 -15.39 -14.23
CA ASP A 234 29.09 -15.70 -13.88
C ASP A 234 29.84 -14.52 -13.21
N LEU A 235 29.18 -13.34 -13.10
CA LEU A 235 29.76 -12.20 -12.41
C LEU A 235 29.78 -12.43 -10.88
N PRO A 236 30.88 -12.03 -10.19
CA PRO A 236 30.94 -12.10 -8.74
C PRO A 236 29.85 -11.22 -8.12
N THR A 237 28.96 -11.82 -7.30
CA THR A 237 27.79 -11.14 -6.72
C THR A 237 28.15 -9.98 -5.81
N HIS A 238 29.31 -10.05 -5.15
CA HIS A 238 29.77 -9.04 -4.19
C HIS A 238 30.54 -7.87 -4.82
N GLU A 239 30.90 -7.95 -6.10
CA GLU A 239 31.68 -6.90 -6.79
C GLU A 239 30.80 -5.95 -7.61
N HIS A 240 29.53 -6.33 -7.85
CA HIS A 240 28.63 -5.55 -8.71
C HIS A 240 27.45 -4.98 -7.95
N GLU A 241 27.25 -3.69 -8.06
CA GLU A 241 26.21 -2.95 -7.33
C GLU A 241 24.79 -3.45 -7.62
N TYR A 242 24.53 -3.96 -8.82
CA TYR A 242 23.23 -4.51 -9.15
C TYR A 242 22.91 -5.81 -8.40
N PHE A 243 23.88 -6.68 -8.12
CA PHE A 243 23.70 -7.84 -7.25
C PHE A 243 23.52 -7.44 -5.80
N LYS A 244 24.27 -6.42 -5.35
CA LYS A 244 24.10 -5.85 -4.02
C LYS A 244 22.69 -5.28 -3.83
N ASN A 245 22.22 -4.48 -4.78
CA ASN A 245 20.86 -3.93 -4.73
C ASN A 245 19.78 -5.03 -4.72
N ALA A 246 19.99 -6.13 -5.44
CA ALA A 246 19.09 -7.29 -5.41
C ALA A 246 19.13 -8.00 -4.05
N SER A 247 20.32 -8.17 -3.45
CA SER A 247 20.51 -8.72 -2.11
C SER A 247 19.81 -7.86 -1.06
N ASP A 248 19.96 -6.54 -1.12
CA ASP A 248 19.32 -5.60 -0.18
C ASP A 248 17.78 -5.71 -0.24
N LEU A 249 17.19 -5.94 -1.42
CA LEU A 249 15.76 -6.14 -1.55
C LEU A 249 15.27 -7.48 -0.99
N LEU A 250 16.13 -8.51 -1.01
CA LEU A 250 15.82 -9.86 -0.51
C LEU A 250 16.06 -10.00 0.99
N SER A 251 16.98 -9.23 1.55
CA SER A 251 17.40 -9.37 2.94
C SER A 251 16.22 -9.32 3.90
N GLY A 252 15.95 -10.46 4.56
CA GLY A 252 14.82 -10.62 5.48
C GLY A 252 13.42 -10.57 4.83
N ASN A 253 13.32 -10.45 3.50
CA ASN A 253 12.07 -10.28 2.77
C ASN A 253 11.46 -11.64 2.37
N LYS A 254 10.74 -12.25 3.30
CA LYS A 254 10.11 -13.57 3.12
C LYS A 254 9.08 -13.62 1.99
N ASP A 255 8.35 -12.53 1.75
CA ASP A 255 7.32 -12.46 0.71
C ASP A 255 7.96 -12.47 -0.68
N LEU A 256 9.02 -11.68 -0.87
CA LEU A 256 9.78 -11.68 -2.12
C LEU A 256 10.47 -13.03 -2.37
N LEU A 257 11.07 -13.60 -1.32
CA LEU A 257 11.68 -14.92 -1.41
C LEU A 257 10.65 -16.00 -1.79
N ALA A 258 9.44 -15.95 -1.22
CA ALA A 258 8.34 -16.83 -1.60
C ALA A 258 7.90 -16.60 -3.06
N SER A 259 7.87 -15.35 -3.53
CA SER A 259 7.60 -15.02 -4.92
C SER A 259 8.66 -15.60 -5.86
N CYS A 260 9.95 -15.51 -5.51
CA CYS A 260 11.03 -16.13 -6.29
C CYS A 260 10.87 -17.66 -6.38
N ARG A 261 10.54 -18.30 -5.26
CA ARG A 261 10.28 -19.76 -5.21
C ARG A 261 9.10 -20.19 -6.08
N SER A 262 8.08 -19.36 -6.20
CA SER A 262 6.86 -19.70 -6.96
C SER A 262 7.03 -19.63 -8.48
N ILE A 263 7.99 -18.86 -8.97
CA ILE A 263 8.19 -18.60 -10.40
C ILE A 263 9.39 -19.37 -10.96
N SER A 264 10.40 -19.62 -10.13
CA SER A 264 11.59 -20.37 -10.54
C SER A 264 11.24 -21.84 -10.83
N LYS A 265 11.75 -22.33 -11.95
CA LYS A 265 11.74 -23.78 -12.28
C LYS A 265 12.81 -24.54 -11.51
N GLU A 266 13.79 -23.83 -10.98
CA GLU A 266 14.88 -24.37 -10.18
C GLU A 266 14.55 -24.20 -8.69
N HIS A 267 15.15 -25.04 -7.84
CA HIS A 267 14.92 -24.93 -6.41
C HIS A 267 15.64 -23.71 -5.86
N VAL A 268 14.87 -22.77 -5.30
CA VAL A 268 15.38 -21.59 -4.57
C VAL A 268 15.38 -21.94 -3.09
N TYR A 269 16.55 -22.24 -2.53
CA TYR A 269 16.71 -22.64 -1.13
C TYR A 269 16.85 -21.42 -0.20
N ASP A 270 17.59 -20.41 -0.64
CA ASP A 270 17.96 -19.25 0.16
C ASP A 270 17.90 -17.94 -0.63
N GLU A 271 18.41 -16.87 -0.03
CA GLU A 271 18.44 -15.53 -0.63
C GLU A 271 19.42 -15.44 -1.80
N ASP A 272 20.52 -16.20 -1.75
CA ASP A 272 21.53 -16.19 -2.81
C ASP A 272 20.97 -16.78 -4.11
N ASP A 273 20.24 -17.88 -4.03
CA ASP A 273 19.51 -18.44 -5.17
C ASP A 273 18.47 -17.46 -5.73
N ALA A 274 17.75 -16.75 -4.83
CA ALA A 274 16.73 -15.79 -5.22
C ALA A 274 17.31 -14.55 -5.92
N ILE A 275 18.55 -14.15 -5.64
CA ILE A 275 19.25 -13.07 -6.34
C ILE A 275 19.33 -13.38 -7.84
N PHE A 276 19.70 -14.59 -8.21
CA PHE A 276 19.79 -15.00 -9.61
C PHE A 276 18.43 -14.95 -10.31
N VAL A 277 17.36 -15.33 -9.63
CA VAL A 277 15.97 -15.21 -10.16
C VAL A 277 15.61 -13.76 -10.44
N LEU A 278 15.93 -12.85 -9.52
CA LEU A 278 15.69 -11.43 -9.71
C LEU A 278 16.54 -10.85 -10.85
N MET A 279 17.80 -11.23 -10.94
CA MET A 279 18.71 -10.77 -11.98
C MET A 279 18.30 -11.28 -13.36
N GLU A 280 17.85 -12.52 -13.46
CA GLU A 280 17.29 -13.06 -14.71
C GLU A 280 16.02 -12.31 -15.15
N ALA A 281 15.12 -12.03 -14.21
CA ALA A 281 13.90 -11.28 -14.48
C ALA A 281 14.21 -9.83 -14.93
N LEU A 282 15.14 -9.17 -14.25
CA LEU A 282 15.64 -7.84 -14.61
C LEU A 282 16.24 -7.83 -16.02
N TRP A 283 17.14 -8.77 -16.32
CA TRP A 283 17.76 -8.91 -17.63
C TRP A 283 16.73 -9.08 -18.74
N LYS A 284 15.75 -9.98 -18.56
CA LYS A 284 14.66 -10.20 -19.53
C LYS A 284 13.92 -8.89 -19.82
N LYS A 285 13.61 -8.13 -18.79
CA LYS A 285 12.90 -6.85 -18.92
C LYS A 285 13.73 -5.77 -19.60
N LEU A 286 14.99 -5.62 -19.21
CA LEU A 286 15.91 -4.67 -19.80
C LEU A 286 16.20 -5.00 -21.27
N LYS A 287 16.36 -6.27 -21.61
CA LYS A 287 16.58 -6.73 -22.98
C LYS A 287 15.44 -6.40 -23.93
N GLN A 288 14.21 -6.36 -23.45
CA GLN A 288 13.05 -5.94 -24.24
C GLN A 288 13.08 -4.44 -24.53
N THR A 289 13.56 -3.63 -23.58
CA THR A 289 13.49 -2.17 -23.62
C THR A 289 14.74 -1.53 -24.21
N TYR A 290 15.94 -2.04 -23.88
CA TYR A 290 17.24 -1.41 -24.15
C TYR A 290 18.15 -2.18 -25.10
N LYS A 291 17.62 -3.18 -25.80
CA LYS A 291 18.41 -3.94 -26.79
C LYS A 291 18.88 -3.02 -27.91
N LEU A 292 20.20 -2.94 -28.10
CA LEU A 292 20.78 -2.21 -29.20
C LEU A 292 20.34 -2.84 -30.54
N ARG A 293 19.64 -2.09 -31.36
CA ARG A 293 19.36 -2.47 -32.76
C ARG A 293 20.56 -2.05 -33.60
N ILE A 294 21.26 -3.01 -34.15
CA ILE A 294 22.24 -2.75 -35.18
C ILE A 294 21.46 -2.27 -36.41
N VAL A 295 21.51 -0.96 -36.69
CA VAL A 295 21.00 -0.41 -37.94
C VAL A 295 22.03 -0.80 -38.98
N LYS A 296 21.69 -1.74 -39.89
CA LYS A 296 22.50 -2.08 -41.03
C LYS A 296 22.34 -1.01 -42.08
#